data_3a2fd7d73c466e8df2c0b10d6271c02b
#
_entry.id   3a2fd7d73c466e8df2c0b10d6271c02b
#
_cell.length_a   1.000
_cell.length_b   1.000
_cell.length_c   1.000
_cell.angle_alpha   90.00
_cell.angle_beta   90.00
_cell.angle_gamma   90.00
#
_symmetry.space_group_name_H-M   'P 1'
#
loop_
_entity.id
_entity.type
_entity.pdbx_description
1 polymer ?
#
loop_
_entity_poly.entity_id
_entity_poly.type
_entity_poly.pdbx_seq_one_letter_code
_entity_poly.pdbx_strand_id
1 'polypeptide(L)' 'MSRVNIAIAVAEEARLGIYEIAATCRAFGFEHASTLAEIGVLTGSAELEMLPRIRRLPGVVAVEIERDFHIGQWCPVSG' A
#
# COMPACT_ATOMS: atom_id res chain seq x y z
N MET A 1 7.54 -15.99 7.04
CA MET A 1 6.90 -15.19 6.06
C MET A 1 5.67 -14.55 6.58
N SER A 2 5.66 -13.25 6.61
CA SER A 2 4.53 -12.53 7.16
C SER A 2 3.95 -11.65 6.10
N ARG A 3 2.68 -11.85 5.80
CA ARG A 3 1.97 -10.97 4.90
C ARG A 3 1.27 -9.91 5.70
N VAL A 4 1.37 -8.67 5.26
CA VAL A 4 0.73 -7.57 5.97
C VAL A 4 -0.05 -6.74 4.96
N ASN A 5 -1.08 -6.07 5.43
CA ASN A 5 -1.82 -5.14 4.62
C ASN A 5 -1.07 -3.82 4.62
N ILE A 6 -0.91 -3.25 3.44
CA ILE A 6 -0.16 -2.02 3.32
C ILE A 6 -0.88 -1.02 2.44
N ALA A 7 -0.54 0.23 2.63
CA ALA A 7 -0.96 1.31 1.77
C ALA A 7 0.29 1.95 1.20
N ILE A 8 0.34 2.09 -0.11
CA ILE A 8 1.48 2.65 -0.81
C ILE A 8 1.09 4.03 -1.31
N ALA A 9 1.80 5.04 -0.87
CA ALA A 9 1.55 6.40 -1.31
C ALA A 9 2.42 6.71 -2.51
N VAL A 10 1.81 7.23 -3.56
CA VAL A 10 2.49 7.53 -4.81
C VAL A 10 2.60 9.04 -4.95
N ALA A 11 3.77 9.51 -5.38
CA ALA A 11 4.00 10.94 -5.53
C ALA A 11 3.01 11.53 -6.52
N GLU A 12 2.65 12.78 -6.30
CA GLU A 12 1.66 13.43 -7.12
C GLU A 12 2.05 13.43 -8.59
N GLU A 13 3.29 13.68 -8.86
CA GLU A 13 3.75 13.74 -10.25
C GLU A 13 3.81 12.36 -10.90
N ALA A 14 3.69 11.30 -10.11
CA ALA A 14 3.72 9.94 -10.63
C ALA A 14 2.33 9.31 -10.73
N ARG A 15 1.28 10.05 -10.40
CA ARG A 15 -0.05 9.47 -10.36
C ARG A 15 -0.55 9.00 -11.70
N LEU A 16 -0.13 9.63 -12.78
CA LEU A 16 -0.57 9.20 -14.09
C LEU A 16 -0.09 7.78 -14.41
N GLY A 17 1.02 7.36 -13.80
CA GLY A 17 1.51 6.02 -13.99
C GLY A 17 1.21 5.10 -12.85
N ILE A 18 0.18 5.40 -12.04
CA ILE A 18 -0.07 4.64 -10.83
C ILE A 18 -0.36 3.17 -11.12
N TYR A 19 -0.98 2.88 -12.26
CA TYR A 19 -1.26 1.48 -12.57
C TYR A 19 -0.01 0.73 -12.98
N GLU A 20 0.95 1.43 -13.56
CA GLU A 20 2.24 0.80 -13.86
C GLU A 20 3.02 0.56 -12.59
N ILE A 21 2.92 1.47 -11.65
CA ILE A 21 3.56 1.28 -10.36
C ILE A 21 2.94 0.07 -9.67
N ALA A 22 1.62 -0.07 -9.75
CA ALA A 22 0.96 -1.23 -9.17
C ALA A 22 1.45 -2.52 -9.82
N ALA A 23 1.63 -2.50 -11.13
CA ALA A 23 2.11 -3.69 -11.83
C ALA A 23 3.53 -4.04 -11.38
N THR A 24 4.37 -3.03 -11.20
CA THR A 24 5.73 -3.26 -10.74
C THR A 24 5.71 -3.82 -9.33
N CYS A 25 4.84 -3.29 -8.48
CA CYS A 25 4.74 -3.80 -7.11
C CYS A 25 4.32 -5.25 -7.12
N ARG A 26 3.45 -5.63 -8.05
CA ARG A 26 3.02 -7.03 -8.12
C ARG A 26 4.19 -7.95 -8.45
N ALA A 27 5.17 -7.46 -9.17
CA ALA A 27 6.36 -8.26 -9.44
C ALA A 27 7.14 -8.55 -8.17
N PHE A 28 6.93 -7.76 -7.12
CA PHE A 28 7.56 -8.00 -5.84
C PHE A 28 6.61 -8.70 -4.86
N GLY A 29 5.55 -9.29 -5.36
CA GLY A 29 4.66 -10.04 -4.50
C GLY A 29 3.51 -9.27 -3.88
N PHE A 30 3.32 -8.03 -4.31
CA PHE A 30 2.22 -7.21 -3.80
C PHE A 30 0.91 -7.72 -4.39
N GLU A 31 -0.05 -7.99 -3.53
CA GLU A 31 -1.39 -8.35 -3.97
C GLU A 31 -2.25 -7.11 -3.88
N HIS A 32 -2.56 -6.58 -5.03
CA HIS A 32 -3.27 -5.32 -5.15
C HIS A 32 -4.74 -5.49 -4.81
N ALA A 33 -5.25 -4.67 -3.94
CA ALA A 33 -6.65 -4.70 -3.57
C ALA A 33 -7.42 -3.57 -4.22
N SER A 34 -6.93 -2.35 -4.14
CA SER A 34 -7.61 -1.26 -4.80
C SER A 34 -6.64 -0.12 -5.08
N THR A 35 -7.05 0.76 -5.99
CA THR A 35 -6.30 1.94 -6.36
C THR A 35 -7.17 3.15 -6.09
N LEU A 36 -6.65 4.06 -5.28
CA LEU A 36 -7.31 5.33 -5.03
C LEU A 36 -6.54 6.38 -5.79
N ALA A 37 -6.79 6.44 -7.09
CA ALA A 37 -5.95 7.25 -7.98
C ALA A 37 -6.01 8.72 -7.65
N GLU A 38 -7.13 9.19 -7.16
CA GLU A 38 -7.29 10.61 -6.88
C GLU A 38 -6.37 11.08 -5.78
N ILE A 39 -6.06 10.21 -4.84
CA ILE A 39 -5.17 10.59 -3.77
C ILE A 39 -3.84 9.88 -3.87
N GLY A 40 -3.65 9.09 -4.94
CA GLY A 40 -2.36 8.45 -5.18
C GLY A 40 -2.01 7.36 -4.20
N VAL A 41 -2.97 6.50 -3.87
CA VAL A 41 -2.74 5.44 -2.91
C VAL A 41 -3.10 4.10 -3.50
N LEU A 42 -2.24 3.12 -3.30
CA LEU A 42 -2.52 1.73 -3.65
C LEU A 42 -2.65 0.95 -2.37
N THR A 43 -3.66 0.12 -2.28
CA THR A 43 -3.82 -0.73 -1.10
C THR A 43 -3.74 -2.18 -1.49
N GLY A 44 -3.28 -3.00 -0.57
CA GLY A 44 -3.14 -4.42 -0.81
C GLY A 44 -2.32 -5.05 0.27
N SER A 45 -1.73 -6.20 -0.03
CA SER A 45 -0.91 -6.90 0.93
C SER A 45 0.38 -7.37 0.29
N ALA A 46 1.39 -7.57 1.12
CA ALA A 46 2.70 -8.02 0.65
C ALA A 46 3.42 -8.68 1.80
N GLU A 47 4.48 -9.42 1.44
CA GLU A 47 5.35 -9.99 2.44
C GLU A 47 6.13 -8.88 3.11
N LEU A 48 6.26 -8.97 4.41
CA LEU A 48 6.92 -7.92 5.18
C LEU A 48 8.32 -7.64 4.66
N GLU A 49 9.05 -8.67 4.30
CA GLU A 49 10.42 -8.48 3.86
C GLU A 49 10.53 -7.81 2.49
N MET A 50 9.43 -7.68 1.77
CA MET A 50 9.48 -7.01 0.48
C MET A 50 9.24 -5.52 0.58
N LEU A 51 8.81 -5.03 1.74
CA LEU A 51 8.48 -3.63 1.88
C LEU A 51 9.64 -2.68 1.58
N PRO A 52 10.87 -2.98 2.00
CA PRO A 52 11.95 -2.07 1.65
C PRO A 52 12.17 -1.94 0.16
N ARG A 53 11.92 -3.02 -0.60
CA ARG A 53 12.08 -2.97 -2.04
C ARG A 53 10.99 -2.16 -2.68
N ILE A 54 9.76 -2.33 -2.21
CA ILE A 54 8.65 -1.57 -2.72
C ILE A 54 8.86 -0.09 -2.44
N ARG A 55 9.38 0.22 -1.26
CA ARG A 55 9.60 1.60 -0.86
C ARG A 55 10.61 2.31 -1.76
N ARG A 56 11.49 1.56 -2.40
CA ARG A 56 12.52 2.13 -3.25
C ARG A 56 12.08 2.33 -4.69
N LEU A 57 10.87 1.92 -5.03
CA LEU A 57 10.44 2.05 -6.41
C LEU A 57 10.23 3.51 -6.77
N PRO A 58 10.55 3.89 -8.01
CA PRO A 58 10.33 5.26 -8.44
C PRO A 58 8.85 5.62 -8.33
N GLY A 59 8.58 6.79 -7.81
CA GLY A 59 7.21 7.24 -7.64
C GLY A 59 6.57 6.87 -6.34
N VAL A 60 7.17 5.96 -5.58
CA VAL A 60 6.64 5.59 -4.27
C VAL A 60 7.22 6.51 -3.22
N VAL A 61 6.35 7.19 -2.51
CA VAL A 61 6.76 8.13 -1.48
C VAL A 61 6.81 7.48 -0.11
N ALA A 62 5.87 6.61 0.17
CA ALA A 62 5.79 5.99 1.48
C ALA A 62 5.04 4.67 1.38
N VAL A 63 5.35 3.77 2.27
CA VAL A 63 4.64 2.51 2.41
C VAL A 63 4.29 2.38 3.88
N GLU A 64 3.00 2.23 4.16
CA GLU A 64 2.54 2.12 5.53
C GLU A 64 1.85 0.79 5.74
N ILE A 65 2.11 0.19 6.89
CA ILE A 65 1.48 -1.06 7.25
C ILE A 65 0.16 -0.72 7.91
N GLU A 66 -0.90 -1.34 7.40
CA GLU A 66 -2.22 -1.15 7.97
C GLU A 66 -2.51 -2.27 8.94
N ARG A 67 -2.98 -1.91 10.10
CA ARG A 67 -3.38 -2.89 11.09
C ARG A 67 -4.86 -2.81 11.24
N ASP A 68 -5.49 -3.95 11.17
CA ASP A 68 -6.94 -3.94 11.19
C ASP A 68 -7.54 -4.44 12.47
N PHE A 69 -6.74 -5.03 13.33
CA PHE A 69 -7.32 -5.67 14.50
C PHE A 69 -7.95 -4.70 15.45
N HIS A 70 -7.42 -3.53 15.55
CA HIS A 70 -7.93 -2.62 16.55
C HIS A 70 -9.01 -1.74 16.03
N ILE A 71 -9.28 -1.81 14.78
CA ILE A 71 -10.25 -0.96 14.21
C ILE A 71 -11.60 -1.18 14.81
N GLY A 72 -11.98 -2.39 14.91
CA GLY A 72 -13.25 -2.70 15.48
C GLY A 72 -13.33 -2.31 16.91
N GLN A 73 -12.22 -2.32 17.59
CA GLN A 73 -12.26 -2.07 18.96
C GLN A 73 -12.45 -0.65 19.30
N TRP A 74 -11.74 0.22 18.69
CA TRP A 74 -11.89 1.56 19.14
C TRP A 74 -13.10 2.21 18.53
N CYS A 75 -13.60 1.63 17.55
CA CYS A 75 -14.78 2.09 16.96
C CYS A 75 -15.91 2.29 17.92
N PRO A 76 -16.09 1.40 18.69
CA PRO A 76 -17.17 1.54 19.58
C PRO A 76 -17.04 2.72 20.38
N VAL A 77 -16.43 3.13 20.15
CA VAL A 77 -16.40 4.06 20.78
C VAL A 77 -17.25 4.82 20.68
N SER A 78 -17.49 4.47 20.25
CA SER A 78 -17.98 4.84 20.26
C SER A 78 -18.23 5.15 20.71
N GLY A 79 -18.16 5.05 20.66
CA GLY A 79 -18.35 5.46 21.14
C GLY A 79 -18.50 5.74 21.13
#